data_37708aec526b5de2e27718c0d1924774
#
_entry.id   37708aec526b5de2e27718c0d1924774
#
_cell.length_a   1.000
_cell.length_b   1.000
_cell.length_c   1.000
_cell.angle_alpha   90.00
_cell.angle_beta   90.00
_cell.angle_gamma   90.00
#
_symmetry.space_group_name_H-M   'P 1'
#
loop_
_entity.id
_entity.type
_entity.pdbx_description
1 polymer ?
#
loop_
_entity_poly.entity_id
_entity_poly.type
_entity_poly.pdbx_seq_one_letter_code
_entity_poly.pdbx_strand_id
1 'polypeptide(L)'
;MRTWAPRGKTPVLEFDFNWKKLSVIGGITVWNFYFQFHPGAVKSPQVIEFLKHLQQQLPGKLLVIWDGAMIHRSRLVREYLESLQGHIYAADLPAYAPELNPAEYVWGYFKQHRLPNFSAKDIAQLGAFGRRQLRNIRRRPKLIAAFWKQAELW
;
A
#
# COMPACT_ATOMS: atom_id res chain seq x y z
N MET A 1 13.67 -16.88 4.62
CA MET A 1 14.36 -15.67 4.15
C MET A 1 15.86 -15.97 4.17
N ARG A 2 16.61 -15.71 3.10
CA ARG A 2 18.06 -15.90 3.09
C ARG A 2 18.74 -14.62 3.54
N THR A 3 19.71 -14.71 4.45
CA THR A 3 20.53 -13.59 4.91
C THR A 3 22.00 -13.93 4.74
N TRP A 4 22.85 -12.90 4.70
CA TRP A 4 24.29 -13.04 4.56
C TRP A 4 24.96 -12.86 5.92
N ALA A 5 25.90 -13.75 6.25
CA ALA A 5 26.75 -13.65 7.42
C ALA A 5 28.18 -14.02 7.05
N PRO A 6 29.19 -13.55 7.79
CA PRO A 6 30.56 -14.02 7.63
C PRO A 6 30.64 -15.54 7.77
N ARG A 7 31.49 -16.18 6.98
CA ARG A 7 31.68 -17.64 7.02
C ARG A 7 32.00 -18.11 8.44
N GLY A 8 31.24 -19.08 8.91
CA GLY A 8 31.40 -19.64 10.26
C GLY A 8 30.64 -18.91 11.37
N LYS A 9 29.88 -17.86 11.08
CA LYS A 9 29.01 -17.16 12.03
C LYS A 9 27.54 -17.29 11.63
N THR A 10 26.75 -17.93 12.49
CA THR A 10 25.27 -17.92 12.28
C THR A 10 24.74 -16.53 12.60
N PRO A 11 23.98 -15.89 11.69
CA PRO A 11 23.38 -14.60 11.98
C PRO A 11 22.32 -14.76 13.06
N VAL A 12 22.52 -14.07 14.18
CA VAL A 12 21.52 -13.96 15.24
C VAL A 12 20.70 -12.69 14.96
N LEU A 13 19.43 -12.86 14.73
CA LEU A 13 18.48 -11.75 14.60
C LEU A 13 17.67 -11.70 15.90
N GLU A 14 17.87 -10.65 16.67
CA GLU A 14 17.03 -10.38 17.82
C GLU A 14 15.74 -9.73 17.36
N PHE A 15 14.62 -10.38 17.65
CA PHE A 15 13.28 -9.86 17.39
C PHE A 15 12.57 -9.64 18.71
N ASP A 16 12.14 -8.43 18.96
CA ASP A 16 11.14 -8.17 19.99
C ASP A 16 9.79 -8.66 19.49
N PHE A 17 9.25 -9.71 20.15
CA PHE A 17 7.95 -10.31 19.81
C PHE A 17 6.74 -9.44 20.17
N ASN A 18 6.88 -8.14 20.26
CA ASN A 18 5.76 -7.25 20.52
C ASN A 18 5.00 -6.99 19.20
N TRP A 19 3.98 -7.82 18.96
CA TRP A 19 3.17 -7.87 17.73
C TRP A 19 2.22 -6.67 17.56
N LYS A 20 2.70 -5.46 17.78
CA LYS A 20 1.96 -4.29 17.34
C LYS A 20 1.96 -4.27 15.81
N LYS A 21 0.77 -4.36 15.22
CA LYS A 21 0.62 -4.35 13.77
C LYS A 21 0.72 -2.92 13.24
N LEU A 22 1.45 -2.75 12.16
CA LEU A 22 1.46 -1.53 11.36
C LEU A 22 0.93 -1.89 9.97
N SER A 23 -0.17 -1.28 9.59
CA SER A 23 -0.75 -1.46 8.27
C SER A 23 -0.49 -0.25 7.40
N VAL A 24 -0.51 -0.46 6.10
CA VAL A 24 -0.41 0.60 5.10
C VAL A 24 -1.51 0.40 4.07
N ILE A 25 -2.20 1.49 3.74
CA ILE A 25 -3.10 1.58 2.61
C ILE A 25 -2.42 2.40 1.52
N GLY A 26 -2.58 2.01 0.27
CA GLY A 26 -1.96 2.69 -0.86
C GLY A 26 -2.82 2.69 -2.10
N GLY A 27 -2.66 3.73 -2.92
CA GLY A 27 -3.27 3.85 -4.23
C GLY A 27 -2.23 4.34 -5.24
N ILE A 28 -2.24 3.77 -6.42
CA ILE A 28 -1.35 4.10 -7.51
C ILE A 28 -2.11 4.79 -8.63
N THR A 29 -1.58 5.90 -9.11
CA THR A 29 -1.99 6.51 -10.37
C THR A 29 -0.93 6.24 -11.43
N VAL A 30 -1.19 6.61 -12.67
CA VAL A 30 -0.23 6.43 -13.78
C VAL A 30 1.16 6.99 -13.48
N TRP A 31 1.24 8.08 -12.68
CA TRP A 31 2.49 8.79 -12.45
C TRP A 31 2.91 8.87 -10.98
N ASN A 32 2.03 8.48 -10.04
CA ASN A 32 2.28 8.72 -8.63
C ASN A 32 1.76 7.57 -7.76
N PHE A 33 2.25 7.52 -6.52
CA PHE A 33 1.83 6.57 -5.51
C PHE A 33 1.50 7.28 -4.21
N TYR A 34 0.29 7.08 -3.69
CA TYR A 34 -0.24 7.65 -2.45
C TYR A 34 -0.32 6.56 -1.40
N PHE A 35 -0.01 6.88 -0.16
CA PHE A 35 -0.07 5.89 0.93
C PHE A 35 -0.25 6.54 2.29
N GLN A 36 -0.89 5.81 3.20
CA GLN A 36 -1.02 6.16 4.61
C GLN A 36 -0.72 4.95 5.48
N PHE A 37 -0.04 5.20 6.61
CA PHE A 37 0.26 4.19 7.61
C PHE A 37 -0.72 4.32 8.78
N HIS A 38 -1.25 3.18 9.22
CA HIS A 38 -2.18 3.10 10.34
C HIS A 38 -1.67 2.11 11.38
N PRO A 39 -1.71 2.45 12.68
CA PRO A 39 -1.50 1.48 13.74
C PRO A 39 -2.66 0.48 13.74
N GLY A 40 -2.34 -0.80 13.86
CA GLY A 40 -3.34 -1.87 13.80
C GLY A 40 -3.80 -2.22 12.40
N ALA A 41 -4.97 -2.82 12.29
CA ALA A 41 -5.56 -3.23 11.01
C ALA A 41 -6.27 -2.06 10.31
N VAL A 42 -6.20 -2.00 8.99
CA VAL A 42 -7.03 -1.09 8.19
C VAL A 42 -8.48 -1.59 8.24
N LYS A 43 -9.40 -0.68 8.56
CA LYS A 43 -10.84 -0.89 8.59
C LYS A 43 -11.53 0.17 7.72
N SER A 44 -12.85 0.10 7.60
CA SER A 44 -13.64 1.04 6.78
C SER A 44 -13.39 2.54 7.08
N PRO A 45 -13.23 2.99 8.34
CA PRO A 45 -12.90 4.39 8.61
C PRO A 45 -11.56 4.82 8.00
N GLN A 46 -10.52 3.97 8.03
CA GLN A 46 -9.23 4.27 7.43
C GLN A 46 -9.30 4.29 5.89
N VAL A 47 -10.16 3.47 5.30
CA VAL A 47 -10.44 3.55 3.84
C VAL A 47 -11.03 4.91 3.50
N ILE A 48 -12.02 5.38 4.26
CA ILE A 48 -12.64 6.70 4.06
C ILE A 48 -11.63 7.83 4.25
N GLU A 49 -10.79 7.75 5.29
CA GLU A 49 -9.73 8.71 5.54
C GLU A 49 -8.76 8.79 4.35
N PHE A 50 -8.40 7.63 3.81
CA PHE A 50 -7.55 7.56 2.62
C PHE A 50 -8.22 8.15 1.38
N LEU A 51 -9.52 7.88 1.14
CA LEU A 51 -10.26 8.49 0.04
C LEU A 51 -10.32 10.02 0.17
N LYS A 52 -10.55 10.56 1.38
CA LYS A 52 -10.48 12.00 1.64
C LYS A 52 -9.09 12.57 1.34
N HIS A 53 -8.04 11.85 1.72
CA HIS A 53 -6.68 12.24 1.40
C HIS A 53 -6.44 12.28 -0.11
N LEU A 54 -6.93 11.30 -0.87
CA LEU A 54 -6.83 11.30 -2.33
C LEU A 54 -7.54 12.49 -2.95
N GLN A 55 -8.74 12.85 -2.48
CA GLN A 55 -9.48 14.02 -2.97
C GLN A 55 -8.72 15.34 -2.76
N GLN A 56 -7.99 15.46 -1.66
CA GLN A 56 -7.16 16.64 -1.39
C GLN A 56 -5.93 16.73 -2.30
N GLN A 57 -5.41 15.59 -2.76
CA GLN A 57 -4.19 15.52 -3.56
C GLN A 57 -4.46 15.48 -5.08
N LEU A 58 -5.63 15.04 -5.47
CA LEU A 58 -6.02 14.84 -6.86
C LEU A 58 -7.23 15.71 -7.19
N PRO A 59 -7.08 16.72 -8.04
CA PRO A 59 -8.20 17.57 -8.43
C PRO A 59 -9.18 16.82 -9.34
N GLY A 60 -10.46 17.16 -9.25
CA GLY A 60 -11.52 16.64 -10.11
C GLY A 60 -12.14 15.34 -9.63
N LYS A 61 -12.85 14.67 -10.53
CA LYS A 61 -13.52 13.40 -10.26
C LYS A 61 -12.50 12.26 -10.28
N LEU A 62 -12.67 11.30 -9.38
CA LEU A 62 -11.78 10.14 -9.25
C LEU A 62 -12.52 8.87 -9.64
N LEU A 63 -11.88 8.02 -10.44
CA LEU A 63 -12.23 6.62 -10.57
C LEU A 63 -11.26 5.81 -9.70
N VAL A 64 -11.77 5.17 -8.66
CA VAL A 64 -11.00 4.28 -7.78
C VAL A 64 -11.31 2.86 -8.18
N ILE A 65 -10.28 2.13 -8.60
CA ILE A 65 -10.38 0.71 -8.92
C ILE A 65 -9.66 -0.05 -7.80
N TRP A 66 -10.36 -0.97 -7.14
CA TRP A 66 -9.82 -1.70 -6.01
C TRP A 66 -10.19 -3.17 -6.02
N ASP A 67 -9.58 -3.95 -5.16
CA ASP A 67 -9.92 -5.35 -4.99
C ASP A 67 -11.27 -5.54 -4.29
N GLY A 68 -11.76 -6.77 -4.32
CA GLY A 68 -13.03 -7.15 -3.70
C GLY A 68 -12.99 -7.29 -2.18
N ALA A 69 -12.06 -6.65 -1.47
CA ALA A 69 -11.97 -6.77 -0.01
C ALA A 69 -13.25 -6.31 0.70
N MET A 70 -13.66 -7.05 1.73
CA MET A 70 -14.90 -6.77 2.47
C MET A 70 -14.95 -5.36 3.06
N ILE A 71 -13.80 -4.78 3.41
CA ILE A 71 -13.73 -3.42 3.94
C ILE A 71 -14.15 -2.37 2.91
N HIS A 72 -13.89 -2.59 1.61
CA HIS A 72 -14.29 -1.71 0.51
C HIS A 72 -15.80 -1.76 0.27
N ARG A 73 -16.44 -2.92 0.49
CA ARG A 73 -17.86 -3.15 0.31
C ARG A 73 -18.70 -2.87 1.55
N SER A 74 -18.09 -2.36 2.62
CA SER A 74 -18.80 -2.06 3.86
C SER A 74 -19.88 -0.99 3.65
N ARG A 75 -20.95 -1.05 4.46
CA ARG A 75 -22.02 -0.05 4.44
C ARG A 75 -21.47 1.36 4.61
N LEU A 76 -20.55 1.54 5.54
CA LEU A 76 -19.94 2.84 5.85
C LEU A 76 -19.20 3.44 4.64
N VAL A 77 -18.47 2.64 3.87
CA VAL A 77 -17.77 3.11 2.67
C VAL A 77 -18.75 3.44 1.56
N ARG A 78 -19.81 2.64 1.37
CA ARG A 78 -20.85 2.93 0.37
C ARG A 78 -21.56 4.23 0.67
N GLU A 79 -22.06 4.42 1.91
CA GLU A 79 -22.72 5.64 2.35
C GLU A 79 -21.81 6.88 2.14
N TYR A 80 -20.53 6.74 2.41
CA TYR A 80 -19.57 7.81 2.15
C TYR A 80 -19.45 8.12 0.66
N LEU A 81 -19.29 7.12 -0.21
CA LEU A 81 -19.21 7.31 -1.67
C LEU A 81 -20.49 7.95 -2.25
N GLU A 82 -21.67 7.51 -1.80
CA GLU A 82 -22.96 8.08 -2.18
C GLU A 82 -23.05 9.56 -1.77
N SER A 83 -22.58 9.92 -0.58
CA SER A 83 -22.56 11.30 -0.08
C SER A 83 -21.73 12.26 -0.96
N LEU A 84 -20.79 11.73 -1.72
CA LEU A 84 -19.91 12.51 -2.59
C LEU A 84 -20.54 12.87 -3.97
N GLN A 85 -21.78 12.45 -4.22
CA GLN A 85 -22.54 12.82 -5.44
C GLN A 85 -21.73 12.62 -6.75
N GLY A 86 -20.97 11.52 -6.84
CA GLY A 86 -20.21 11.16 -8.03
C GLY A 86 -18.85 11.85 -8.19
N HIS A 87 -18.31 12.47 -7.14
CA HIS A 87 -16.92 12.94 -7.14
C HIS A 87 -15.90 11.78 -7.08
N ILE A 88 -16.28 10.66 -6.45
CA ILE A 88 -15.53 9.42 -6.50
C ILE A 88 -16.45 8.31 -7.02
N TYR A 89 -16.02 7.65 -8.09
CA TYR A 89 -16.59 6.40 -8.55
C TYR A 89 -15.68 5.26 -8.12
N ALA A 90 -16.26 4.20 -7.56
CA ALA A 90 -15.53 3.01 -7.18
C ALA A 90 -15.93 1.85 -8.09
N ALA A 91 -14.94 1.11 -8.57
CA ALA A 91 -15.13 -0.11 -9.36
C ALA A 91 -14.28 -1.23 -8.76
N ASP A 92 -14.84 -2.44 -8.75
CA ASP A 92 -14.12 -3.62 -8.29
C ASP A 92 -13.29 -4.21 -9.43
N LEU A 93 -12.06 -4.62 -9.13
CA LEU A 93 -11.30 -5.52 -10.01
C LEU A 93 -12.01 -6.88 -10.11
N PRO A 94 -11.80 -7.61 -11.21
CA PRO A 94 -12.27 -8.98 -11.32
C PRO A 94 -11.83 -9.82 -10.12
N ALA A 95 -12.70 -10.74 -9.68
CA ALA A 95 -12.36 -11.63 -8.59
C ALA A 95 -11.15 -12.51 -8.96
N TYR A 96 -10.25 -12.72 -8.00
CA TYR A 96 -9.05 -13.56 -8.18
C TYR A 96 -8.08 -13.11 -9.28
N ALA A 97 -8.04 -11.82 -9.58
CA ALA A 97 -7.12 -11.24 -10.57
C ALA A 97 -6.15 -10.21 -9.93
N PRO A 98 -5.30 -10.62 -8.96
CA PRO A 98 -4.34 -9.71 -8.32
C PRO A 98 -3.29 -9.19 -9.32
N GLU A 99 -3.03 -9.92 -10.41
CA GLU A 99 -2.14 -9.52 -11.49
C GLU A 99 -2.62 -8.26 -12.20
N LEU A 100 -3.90 -7.96 -12.21
CA LEU A 100 -4.47 -6.73 -12.75
C LEU A 100 -4.39 -5.54 -11.77
N ASN A 101 -3.89 -5.77 -10.56
CA ASN A 101 -3.75 -4.70 -9.57
C ASN A 101 -2.31 -4.17 -9.52
N PRO A 102 -1.99 -3.01 -10.13
CA PRO A 102 -0.64 -2.46 -10.14
C PRO A 102 -0.13 -2.13 -8.72
N ALA A 103 -0.99 -1.94 -7.73
CA ALA A 103 -0.59 -1.75 -6.34
C ALA A 103 0.07 -3.01 -5.74
N GLU A 104 -0.32 -4.22 -6.17
CA GLU A 104 0.32 -5.46 -5.71
C GLU A 104 1.79 -5.53 -6.13
N TYR A 105 2.14 -5.00 -7.30
CA TYR A 105 3.54 -4.92 -7.75
C TYR A 105 4.34 -3.90 -6.92
N VAL A 106 3.72 -2.82 -6.45
CA VAL A 106 4.36 -1.90 -5.48
C VAL A 106 4.69 -2.64 -4.19
N TRP A 107 3.73 -3.41 -3.67
CA TRP A 107 3.93 -4.19 -2.43
C TRP A 107 4.96 -5.30 -2.62
N GLY A 108 4.93 -6.01 -3.75
CA GLY A 108 5.93 -7.02 -4.11
C GLY A 108 7.33 -6.43 -4.17
N TYR A 109 7.50 -5.33 -4.89
CA TYR A 109 8.77 -4.61 -4.99
C TYR A 109 9.26 -4.12 -3.61
N PHE A 110 8.38 -3.55 -2.80
CA PHE A 110 8.70 -3.09 -1.46
C PHE A 110 9.18 -4.24 -0.57
N LYS A 111 8.43 -5.35 -0.54
CA LYS A 111 8.77 -6.54 0.24
C LYS A 111 10.09 -7.19 -0.21
N GLN A 112 10.32 -7.31 -1.52
CA GLN A 112 11.47 -8.04 -2.07
C GLN A 112 12.75 -7.21 -2.08
N HIS A 113 12.67 -5.90 -2.30
CA HIS A 113 13.84 -5.07 -2.54
C HIS A 113 14.10 -4.04 -1.44
N ARG A 114 13.16 -3.78 -0.53
CA ARG A 114 13.29 -2.72 0.48
C ARG A 114 13.24 -3.23 1.90
N LEU A 115 12.53 -4.31 2.16
CA LEU A 115 12.44 -4.93 3.48
C LEU A 115 13.50 -6.02 3.77
N PRO A 116 14.15 -6.69 2.80
CA PRO A 116 15.13 -7.73 3.12
C PRO A 116 16.21 -7.19 4.05
N ASN A 117 16.56 -8.00 5.06
CA ASN A 117 17.58 -7.68 6.07
C ASN A 117 17.29 -6.45 6.96
N PHE A 118 16.06 -5.90 6.90
CA PHE A 118 15.66 -4.86 7.84
C PHE A 118 14.96 -5.49 9.06
N SER A 119 15.61 -5.40 10.21
CA SER A 119 15.04 -5.76 11.51
C SER A 119 14.72 -4.46 12.25
N ALA A 120 13.45 -4.18 12.49
CA ALA A 120 13.03 -3.03 13.27
C ALA A 120 13.06 -3.38 14.77
N LYS A 121 13.61 -2.49 15.59
CA LYS A 121 13.57 -2.61 17.05
C LYS A 121 12.18 -2.35 17.62
N ASP A 122 11.42 -1.48 16.94
CA ASP A 122 10.08 -1.10 17.34
C ASP A 122 9.22 -0.71 16.13
N ILE A 123 7.93 -0.50 16.38
CA ILE A 123 6.95 -0.14 15.34
C ILE A 123 7.18 1.28 14.78
N ALA A 124 7.76 2.18 15.56
CA ALA A 124 8.07 3.54 15.13
C ALA A 124 9.21 3.51 14.09
N GLN A 125 10.25 2.72 14.35
CA GLN A 125 11.36 2.51 13.43
C GLN A 125 10.88 1.83 12.14
N LEU A 126 10.01 0.80 12.25
CA LEU A 126 9.39 0.15 11.10
C LEU A 126 8.59 1.17 10.26
N GLY A 127 7.77 1.99 10.90
CA GLY A 127 6.97 3.01 10.24
C GLY A 127 7.83 4.10 9.58
N ALA A 128 8.88 4.58 10.24
CA ALA A 128 9.80 5.57 9.70
C ALA A 128 10.53 5.01 8.47
N PHE A 129 11.04 3.78 8.57
CA PHE A 129 11.68 3.09 7.47
C PHE A 129 10.71 2.89 6.29
N GLY A 130 9.53 2.34 6.55
CA GLY A 130 8.51 2.10 5.52
C GLY A 130 8.12 3.39 4.78
N ARG A 131 7.83 4.47 5.52
CA ARG A 131 7.53 5.78 4.93
C ARG A 131 8.67 6.29 4.04
N ARG A 132 9.92 6.17 4.47
CA ARG A 132 11.08 6.57 3.67
C ARG A 132 11.17 5.77 2.38
N GLN A 133 11.02 4.45 2.43
CA GLN A 133 11.12 3.59 1.25
C GLN A 133 9.97 3.81 0.27
N LEU A 134 8.73 3.95 0.74
CA LEU A 134 7.59 4.22 -0.13
C LEU A 134 7.67 5.62 -0.77
N ARG A 135 8.19 6.63 -0.06
CA ARG A 135 8.51 7.94 -0.67
C ARG A 135 9.56 7.81 -1.78
N ASN A 136 10.57 6.97 -1.59
CA ASN A 136 11.59 6.73 -2.62
C ASN A 136 10.99 6.04 -3.85
N ILE A 137 10.06 5.11 -3.69
CA ILE A 137 9.31 4.51 -4.80
C ILE A 137 8.49 5.60 -5.51
N ARG A 138 7.72 6.40 -4.78
CA ARG A 138 6.90 7.49 -5.31
C ARG A 138 7.68 8.49 -6.17
N ARG A 139 8.94 8.77 -5.82
CA ARG A 139 9.83 9.69 -6.54
C ARG A 139 10.40 9.10 -7.84
N ARG A 140 9.97 7.93 -8.27
CA ARG A 140 10.47 7.23 -9.46
C ARG A 140 9.34 6.98 -10.48
N PRO A 141 8.97 8.00 -11.30
CA PRO A 141 7.87 7.86 -12.25
C PRO A 141 8.02 6.68 -13.21
N LYS A 142 9.25 6.42 -13.67
CA LYS A 142 9.55 5.26 -14.53
C LYS A 142 9.26 3.92 -13.83
N LEU A 143 9.50 3.83 -12.52
CA LEU A 143 9.17 2.63 -11.73
C LEU A 143 7.66 2.49 -11.57
N ILE A 144 6.96 3.60 -11.32
CA ILE A 144 5.48 3.61 -11.24
C ILE A 144 4.88 3.13 -12.57
N ALA A 145 5.34 3.67 -13.70
CA ALA A 145 4.91 3.24 -15.03
C ALA A 145 5.18 1.75 -15.28
N ALA A 146 6.33 1.22 -14.80
CA ALA A 146 6.65 -0.19 -14.92
C ALA A 146 5.67 -1.10 -14.20
N PHE A 147 5.12 -0.69 -13.05
CA PHE A 147 4.09 -1.46 -12.33
C PHE A 147 2.77 -1.55 -13.12
N TRP A 148 2.39 -0.47 -13.79
CA TRP A 148 1.23 -0.47 -14.69
C TRP A 148 1.43 -1.38 -15.90
N LYS A 149 2.61 -1.30 -16.51
CA LYS A 149 2.96 -2.19 -17.62
C LYS A 149 2.96 -3.67 -17.19
N GLN A 150 3.44 -3.96 -15.99
CA GLN A 150 3.46 -5.32 -15.45
C GLN A 150 2.05 -5.85 -15.16
N ALA A 151 1.10 -4.98 -14.84
CA ALA A 151 -0.32 -5.30 -14.68
C ALA A 151 -1.06 -5.42 -16.04
N GLU A 152 -0.36 -5.30 -17.18
CA GLU A 152 -0.94 -5.35 -18.54
C GLU A 152 -2.05 -4.31 -18.79
N LEU A 153 -2.05 -3.22 -18.03
CA LEU A 153 -3.02 -2.13 -18.14
C LEU A 153 -2.50 -0.92 -18.92
N TRP A 154 -1.29 -1.06 -19.48
CA TRP A 154 -0.64 0.01 -20.28
C TRP A 154 0.27 -0.60 -21.36
#